data_e0675fca46be867543556e0ac3633205
#
_entry.id   e0675fca46be867543556e0ac3633205
#
_cell.length_a   1.000
_cell.length_b   1.000
_cell.length_c   1.000
_cell.angle_alpha   90.00
_cell.angle_beta   90.00
_cell.angle_gamma   90.00
#
_symmetry.space_group_name_H-M   'P 1'
#
loop_
_entity.id
_entity.type
_entity.pdbx_description
1 polymer ?
#
loop_
_entity_poly.entity_id
_entity_poly.type
_entity_poly.pdbx_seq_one_letter_code
_entity_poly.pdbx_strand_id
1 'polypeptide(L)'
;MSEIFSERSRLKFTENGEQILSWNWKHPLSGKELEIISGYNEKERFFGSGSYLMYPWVNRHTENKIRLGEEWISLSTIGTKDKNGYPSHGLAYSWKRKIVQKTEDSIGFELCPEPGLLDSSLGKVIVRETYSLRRVWDEEVITLKTSFLNRSPFPFRFCYGYHPYFRMKSDRFPCVLRSNLSKQIPLREDLIPEYPIRVRDTDRFTLDGIPALDSLFFGENGWVLLQVPDDSYQVRIRSNVSSENDIRLSYFQIYTDLDRNSIAIEPMSAPGNAFPNDFSLTTILPEEEKSGCFQILLSAL
;
A
#
# COMPACT_ATOMS: atom_id res chain seq x y z
N MET A 1 9.05 19.26 3.82
CA MET A 1 8.43 18.31 2.88
C MET A 1 9.44 17.87 1.84
N SER A 2 9.46 16.60 1.47
CA SER A 2 10.35 16.06 0.43
C SER A 2 9.56 15.85 -0.85
N GLU A 3 10.21 16.05 -2.00
CA GLU A 3 9.62 15.88 -3.31
C GLU A 3 10.63 15.24 -4.26
N ILE A 4 10.14 14.45 -5.22
CA ILE A 4 10.88 13.96 -6.39
C ILE A 4 10.07 14.25 -7.65
N PHE A 5 10.75 14.31 -8.78
CA PHE A 5 10.20 14.82 -10.03
C PHE A 5 10.53 13.89 -11.19
N SER A 6 9.65 13.88 -12.17
CA SER A 6 9.93 13.51 -13.56
C SER A 6 9.59 14.69 -14.47
N GLU A 7 9.67 14.50 -15.78
CA GLU A 7 9.35 15.55 -16.76
C GLU A 7 7.94 16.16 -16.56
N ARG A 8 6.96 15.35 -16.15
CA ARG A 8 5.54 15.76 -16.06
C ARG A 8 4.90 15.47 -14.72
N SER A 9 5.64 14.87 -13.79
CA SER A 9 5.09 14.45 -12.50
C SER A 9 5.88 14.98 -11.34
N ARG A 10 5.16 15.21 -10.24
CA ARG A 10 5.71 15.56 -8.94
C ARG A 10 5.10 14.66 -7.88
N LEU A 11 5.93 13.93 -7.17
CA LEU A 11 5.56 13.11 -6.02
C LEU A 11 6.00 13.82 -4.75
N LYS A 12 5.05 14.13 -3.88
CA LYS A 12 5.26 14.87 -2.65
C LYS A 12 5.04 13.97 -1.45
N PHE A 13 5.91 14.08 -0.46
CA PHE A 13 5.84 13.35 0.81
C PHE A 13 5.49 14.29 1.96
N THR A 14 4.91 13.76 3.02
CA THR A 14 4.69 14.47 4.29
C THR A 14 6.00 15.00 4.84
N GLU A 15 5.94 15.90 5.82
CA GLU A 15 7.12 16.56 6.38
C GLU A 15 8.13 15.56 6.94
N ASN A 16 7.66 14.54 7.63
CA ASN A 16 8.49 13.48 8.21
C ASN A 16 8.62 12.24 7.30
N GLY A 17 8.09 12.29 6.06
CA GLY A 17 8.17 11.22 5.07
C GLY A 17 7.24 10.02 5.33
N GLU A 18 6.31 10.10 6.30
CA GLU A 18 5.47 8.95 6.71
C GLU A 18 4.64 8.39 5.58
N GLN A 19 4.29 9.22 4.59
CA GLN A 19 3.51 8.79 3.43
C GLN A 19 3.73 9.67 2.20
N ILE A 20 3.32 9.15 1.04
CA ILE A 20 3.07 9.98 -0.14
C ILE A 20 1.87 10.87 0.19
N LEU A 21 2.08 12.18 0.16
CA LEU A 21 1.02 13.16 0.36
C LEU A 21 0.18 13.34 -0.89
N SER A 22 0.84 13.52 -2.04
CA SER A 22 0.16 13.69 -3.33
C SER A 22 1.04 13.29 -4.49
N TRP A 23 0.41 12.90 -5.58
CA TRP A 23 1.03 12.74 -6.89
C TRP A 23 0.33 13.64 -7.88
N ASN A 24 1.03 14.69 -8.33
CA ASN A 24 0.55 15.64 -9.33
C ASN A 24 1.16 15.33 -10.70
N TRP A 25 0.36 15.41 -11.73
CA TRP A 25 0.74 15.08 -13.10
C TRP A 25 0.21 16.11 -14.10
N LYS A 26 1.09 16.59 -14.97
CA LYS A 26 0.71 17.45 -16.08
C LYS A 26 0.29 16.61 -17.27
N HIS A 27 -1.00 16.60 -17.56
CA HIS A 27 -1.59 15.83 -18.65
C HIS A 27 -0.98 16.20 -20.00
N PRO A 28 -0.47 15.23 -20.81
CA PRO A 28 0.32 15.52 -22.01
C PRO A 28 -0.45 16.25 -23.11
N LEU A 29 -1.74 15.98 -23.27
CA LEU A 29 -2.55 16.55 -24.33
C LEU A 29 -3.24 17.85 -23.92
N SER A 30 -3.79 17.93 -22.72
CA SER A 30 -4.53 19.12 -22.26
C SER A 30 -3.66 20.15 -21.54
N GLY A 31 -2.47 19.78 -21.06
CA GLY A 31 -1.62 20.62 -20.23
C GLY A 31 -2.17 20.83 -18.81
N LYS A 32 -3.33 20.28 -18.48
CA LYS A 32 -3.96 20.41 -17.16
C LYS A 32 -3.13 19.68 -16.11
N GLU A 33 -2.95 20.31 -14.95
CA GLU A 33 -2.37 19.64 -13.79
C GLU A 33 -3.46 18.85 -13.07
N LEU A 34 -3.23 17.55 -12.89
CA LEU A 34 -4.13 16.59 -12.24
C LEU A 34 -3.48 16.03 -10.98
N GLU A 35 -4.24 15.92 -9.92
CA GLU A 35 -3.84 15.20 -8.72
C GLU A 35 -4.33 13.76 -8.85
N ILE A 36 -3.40 12.79 -8.89
CA ILE A 36 -3.66 11.37 -9.13
C ILE A 36 -3.81 10.60 -7.83
N ILE A 37 -2.83 10.70 -6.93
CA ILE A 37 -2.98 10.26 -5.54
C ILE A 37 -3.56 11.44 -4.78
N SER A 38 -4.72 11.21 -4.18
CA SER A 38 -5.47 12.24 -3.46
C SER A 38 -4.69 12.70 -2.23
N GLY A 39 -4.27 13.94 -2.25
CA GLY A 39 -3.66 14.59 -1.11
C GLY A 39 -4.69 14.87 -0.01
N TYR A 40 -4.21 15.09 1.21
CA TYR A 40 -5.03 15.56 2.30
C TYR A 40 -4.54 16.90 2.82
N ASN A 41 -5.46 17.65 3.40
CA ASN A 41 -5.11 18.81 4.20
C ASN A 41 -4.58 18.29 5.55
N GLU A 42 -3.42 18.74 6.02
CA GLU A 42 -2.77 18.29 7.28
C GLU A 42 -3.67 18.36 8.51
N LYS A 43 -4.81 19.02 8.41
CA LYS A 43 -5.86 19.10 9.46
C LYS A 43 -6.90 17.98 9.35
N GLU A 44 -6.92 17.24 8.27
CA GLU A 44 -7.88 16.19 7.98
C GLU A 44 -7.17 14.83 8.00
N ARG A 45 -7.87 13.83 8.41
CA ARG A 45 -7.49 12.46 8.72
C ARG A 45 -6.35 11.89 7.87
N PHE A 46 -5.39 11.27 8.54
CA PHE A 46 -4.31 10.45 8.01
C PHE A 46 -4.79 9.29 7.11
N PHE A 47 -5.97 8.76 7.36
CA PHE A 47 -6.62 7.69 6.60
C PHE A 47 -7.68 8.25 5.66
N GLY A 48 -7.70 7.74 4.42
CA GLY A 48 -8.64 8.17 3.38
C GLY A 48 -7.98 8.95 2.25
N SER A 49 -6.65 9.16 2.31
CA SER A 49 -5.90 9.91 1.30
C SER A 49 -4.42 9.54 1.31
N GLY A 50 -3.67 10.00 0.31
CA GLY A 50 -2.25 9.73 0.18
C GLY A 50 -1.91 8.27 -0.12
N SER A 51 -0.74 7.83 0.34
CA SER A 51 -0.34 6.41 0.32
C SER A 51 0.64 6.13 1.45
N TYR A 52 0.37 5.13 2.27
CA TYR A 52 1.18 4.76 3.42
C TYR A 52 1.50 3.26 3.47
N LEU A 53 2.57 2.93 4.17
CA LEU A 53 3.00 1.56 4.46
C LEU A 53 2.17 0.97 5.60
N MET A 54 1.63 -0.20 5.39
CA MET A 54 1.07 -1.09 6.40
C MET A 54 2.15 -2.10 6.81
N TYR A 55 2.60 -2.06 8.06
CA TYR A 55 3.62 -2.94 8.63
C TYR A 55 3.60 -2.86 10.17
N PRO A 56 3.79 -3.94 10.93
CA PRO A 56 4.14 -5.31 10.55
C PRO A 56 2.96 -6.22 10.19
N TRP A 57 1.74 -5.69 10.15
CA TRP A 57 0.57 -6.39 9.61
C TRP A 57 -0.22 -5.47 8.67
N VAL A 58 -1.00 -6.10 7.80
CA VAL A 58 -1.89 -5.42 6.84
C VAL A 58 -3.33 -5.54 7.27
N ASN A 59 -4.17 -4.61 6.82
CA ASN A 59 -5.60 -4.64 7.05
C ASN A 59 -5.91 -4.87 8.55
N ARG A 60 -6.92 -5.66 8.91
CA ARG A 60 -7.42 -5.90 10.27
C ARG A 60 -6.71 -7.05 10.97
N HIS A 61 -6.58 -6.94 12.28
CA HIS A 61 -6.03 -7.96 13.17
C HIS A 61 -7.00 -8.15 14.35
N THR A 62 -7.55 -9.36 14.53
CA THR A 62 -8.64 -9.59 15.51
C THR A 62 -8.19 -9.65 16.95
N GLU A 63 -6.90 -9.82 17.22
CA GLU A 63 -6.38 -9.91 18.57
C GLU A 63 -5.79 -8.58 19.04
N ASN A 64 -5.90 -8.30 20.34
CA ASN A 64 -5.28 -7.10 20.97
C ASN A 64 -3.79 -7.30 21.32
N LYS A 65 -3.15 -8.28 20.74
CA LYS A 65 -1.72 -8.57 20.88
C LYS A 65 -1.18 -9.23 19.63
N ILE A 66 0.11 -9.05 19.38
CA ILE A 66 0.81 -9.67 18.25
C ILE A 66 2.15 -10.22 18.73
N ARG A 67 2.55 -11.39 18.22
CA ARG A 67 3.88 -11.95 18.49
C ARG A 67 4.83 -11.53 17.38
N LEU A 68 5.86 -10.78 17.75
CA LEU A 68 6.91 -10.30 16.86
C LEU A 68 8.28 -10.79 17.38
N GLY A 69 8.91 -11.69 16.64
CA GLY A 69 10.04 -12.44 17.16
C GLY A 69 9.62 -13.31 18.37
N GLU A 70 10.29 -13.15 19.49
CA GLU A 70 9.98 -13.87 20.74
C GLU A 70 9.07 -13.06 21.69
N GLU A 71 8.66 -11.86 21.31
CA GLU A 71 7.94 -10.94 22.17
C GLU A 71 6.47 -10.84 21.82
N TRP A 72 5.64 -10.65 22.86
CA TRP A 72 4.24 -10.26 22.70
C TRP A 72 4.09 -8.75 22.87
N ILE A 73 3.58 -8.07 21.85
CA ILE A 73 3.29 -6.64 21.88
C ILE A 73 1.78 -6.45 22.04
N SER A 74 1.38 -5.66 23.04
CA SER A 74 -0.02 -5.27 23.22
C SER A 74 -0.43 -4.24 22.19
N LEU A 75 -1.55 -4.47 21.50
CA LEU A 75 -2.14 -3.55 20.53
C LEU A 75 -3.30 -2.74 21.15
N SER A 76 -3.52 -2.84 22.45
CA SER A 76 -4.65 -2.17 23.10
C SER A 76 -4.55 -0.64 23.07
N THR A 77 -3.32 -0.12 23.12
CA THR A 77 -3.02 1.32 23.25
C THR A 77 -2.18 1.89 22.11
N ILE A 78 -1.75 1.06 21.17
CA ILE A 78 -0.89 1.47 20.05
C ILE A 78 -1.59 1.20 18.71
N GLY A 79 -1.22 1.97 17.69
CA GLY A 79 -1.79 1.87 16.35
C GLY A 79 -3.20 2.44 16.26
N THR A 80 -3.84 2.21 15.14
CA THR A 80 -5.23 2.60 14.88
C THR A 80 -6.17 1.41 14.98
N LYS A 81 -7.46 1.69 15.19
CA LYS A 81 -8.51 0.67 15.22
C LYS A 81 -9.59 1.03 14.21
N ASP A 82 -10.14 0.00 13.59
CA ASP A 82 -11.30 0.16 12.72
C ASP A 82 -12.60 0.39 13.53
N LYS A 83 -13.73 0.51 12.83
CA LYS A 83 -15.06 0.69 13.44
C LYS A 83 -15.50 -0.45 14.35
N ASN A 84 -14.92 -1.65 14.20
CA ASN A 84 -15.21 -2.84 15.02
C ASN A 84 -14.23 -2.96 16.21
N GLY A 85 -13.30 -2.01 16.36
CA GLY A 85 -12.29 -2.00 17.40
C GLY A 85 -11.07 -2.89 17.09
N TYR A 86 -10.94 -3.41 15.88
CA TYR A 86 -9.80 -4.22 15.48
C TYR A 86 -8.58 -3.35 15.16
N PRO A 87 -7.38 -3.66 15.71
CA PRO A 87 -6.13 -3.07 15.26
C PRO A 87 -5.97 -3.18 13.75
N SER A 88 -5.61 -2.08 13.09
CA SER A 88 -5.66 -1.95 11.64
C SER A 88 -4.39 -1.32 11.07
N HIS A 89 -3.95 -1.79 9.89
CA HIS A 89 -2.91 -1.20 9.05
C HIS A 89 -1.50 -1.13 9.66
N GLY A 90 -1.22 -1.93 10.68
CA GLY A 90 0.11 -1.97 11.31
C GLY A 90 0.42 -0.74 12.16
N LEU A 91 1.70 -0.40 12.26
CA LEU A 91 2.21 0.71 13.07
C LEU A 91 3.03 1.70 12.24
N ALA A 92 3.62 1.26 11.13
CA ALA A 92 4.60 2.04 10.38
C ALA A 92 4.02 3.25 9.64
N TYR A 93 2.71 3.35 9.50
CA TYR A 93 2.05 4.48 8.84
C TYR A 93 2.33 5.84 9.51
N SER A 94 2.62 5.84 10.83
CA SER A 94 2.93 7.04 11.61
C SER A 94 4.42 7.20 11.96
N TRP A 95 5.26 6.21 11.59
CA TRP A 95 6.68 6.29 11.93
C TRP A 95 7.39 7.34 11.10
N LYS A 96 8.20 8.17 11.74
CA LYS A 96 9.08 9.11 11.06
C LYS A 96 10.04 8.38 10.13
N ARG A 97 10.46 9.04 9.06
CA ARG A 97 11.45 8.53 8.12
C ARG A 97 12.67 9.45 8.11
N LYS A 98 13.82 8.81 8.08
CA LYS A 98 15.10 9.47 7.82
C LYS A 98 15.42 9.30 6.34
N ILE A 99 15.70 10.39 5.63
CA ILE A 99 16.19 10.33 4.25
C ILE A 99 17.60 9.75 4.28
N VAL A 100 17.82 8.63 3.56
CA VAL A 100 19.12 7.96 3.43
C VAL A 100 19.71 8.14 2.03
N GLN A 101 18.89 8.47 1.05
CA GLN A 101 19.31 8.77 -0.32
C GLN A 101 18.29 9.72 -0.95
N LYS A 102 18.76 10.64 -1.80
CA LYS A 102 17.88 11.50 -2.59
C LYS A 102 18.58 11.94 -3.87
N THR A 103 17.86 11.83 -4.98
CA THR A 103 18.15 12.45 -6.28
C THR A 103 16.95 13.28 -6.71
N GLU A 104 16.94 13.81 -7.93
CA GLU A 104 15.78 14.51 -8.48
C GLU A 104 14.58 13.57 -8.67
N ASP A 105 14.83 12.35 -9.14
CA ASP A 105 13.83 11.34 -9.52
C ASP A 105 13.68 10.17 -8.52
N SER A 106 14.43 10.18 -7.43
CA SER A 106 14.42 9.09 -6.45
C SER A 106 14.66 9.57 -5.02
N ILE A 107 14.00 8.89 -4.07
CA ILE A 107 14.22 9.13 -2.64
C ILE A 107 14.18 7.81 -1.89
N GLY A 108 15.13 7.62 -0.97
CA GLY A 108 15.22 6.50 -0.05
C GLY A 108 15.00 6.98 1.38
N PHE A 109 14.15 6.25 2.08
CA PHE A 109 13.86 6.46 3.50
C PHE A 109 14.24 5.24 4.32
N GLU A 110 14.72 5.48 5.54
CA GLU A 110 14.81 4.49 6.60
C GLU A 110 13.78 4.84 7.68
N LEU A 111 12.96 3.87 8.07
CA LEU A 111 11.92 4.06 9.06
C LEU A 111 12.53 4.16 10.46
N CYS A 112 11.99 5.07 11.26
CA CYS A 112 12.38 5.26 12.66
C CYS A 112 11.21 4.79 13.54
N PRO A 113 11.27 3.58 14.11
CA PRO A 113 10.25 3.11 15.06
C PRO A 113 10.08 4.07 16.24
N GLU A 114 8.88 4.07 16.83
CA GLU A 114 8.63 4.86 18.03
C GLU A 114 9.56 4.45 19.17
N PRO A 115 9.99 5.40 20.04
CA PRO A 115 10.97 5.14 21.10
C PRO A 115 10.63 3.93 21.98
N GLY A 116 9.35 3.70 22.28
CA GLY A 116 8.89 2.55 23.07
C GLY A 116 9.05 1.18 22.39
N LEU A 117 9.36 1.15 21.10
CA LEU A 117 9.55 -0.08 20.32
C LEU A 117 11.03 -0.36 19.98
N LEU A 118 11.95 0.57 20.25
CA LEU A 118 13.36 0.47 19.81
C LEU A 118 14.07 -0.77 20.36
N ASP A 119 13.79 -1.16 21.60
CA ASP A 119 14.42 -2.32 22.26
C ASP A 119 13.72 -3.64 21.92
N SER A 120 12.54 -3.57 21.29
CA SER A 120 11.79 -4.76 20.88
C SER A 120 12.39 -5.40 19.62
N SER A 121 11.99 -6.64 19.34
CA SER A 121 12.34 -7.32 18.07
C SER A 121 11.89 -6.52 16.85
N LEU A 122 10.76 -5.81 16.94
CA LEU A 122 10.26 -4.93 15.88
C LEU A 122 11.20 -3.75 15.62
N GLY A 123 11.73 -3.11 16.68
CA GLY A 123 12.68 -2.01 16.57
C GLY A 123 14.05 -2.41 16.00
N LYS A 124 14.38 -3.70 16.04
CA LYS A 124 15.61 -4.25 15.47
C LYS A 124 15.49 -4.67 14.02
N VAL A 125 14.30 -4.56 13.40
CA VAL A 125 14.15 -4.72 11.94
C VAL A 125 14.33 -3.37 11.27
N ILE A 126 15.37 -3.25 10.46
CA ILE A 126 15.60 -2.05 9.65
C ILE A 126 14.71 -2.13 8.41
N VAL A 127 13.78 -1.18 8.29
CA VAL A 127 12.88 -1.08 7.15
C VAL A 127 13.30 0.12 6.29
N ARG A 128 13.48 -0.11 4.98
CA ARG A 128 13.79 0.93 4.02
C ARG A 128 12.80 0.94 2.87
N GLU A 129 12.39 2.13 2.50
CA GLU A 129 11.54 2.38 1.34
C GLU A 129 12.34 3.17 0.31
N THR A 130 12.30 2.75 -0.95
CA THR A 130 12.89 3.50 -2.06
C THR A 130 11.81 3.77 -3.09
N TYR A 131 11.58 5.03 -3.37
CA TYR A 131 10.67 5.52 -4.39
C TYR A 131 11.49 6.05 -5.56
N SER A 132 11.14 5.65 -6.78
CA SER A 132 11.64 6.28 -7.99
C SER A 132 10.46 6.69 -8.89
N LEU A 133 10.56 7.86 -9.49
CA LEU A 133 9.56 8.42 -10.38
C LEU A 133 10.22 8.68 -11.73
N ARG A 134 9.85 7.91 -12.74
CA ARG A 134 10.47 7.98 -14.07
C ARG A 134 9.43 7.97 -15.15
N ARG A 135 9.72 8.67 -16.24
CA ARG A 135 8.97 8.50 -17.48
C ARG A 135 9.57 7.36 -18.29
N VAL A 136 8.71 6.42 -18.67
CA VAL A 136 9.05 5.29 -19.54
C VAL A 136 8.09 5.30 -20.72
N TRP A 137 8.56 5.66 -21.91
CA TRP A 137 7.72 5.93 -23.09
C TRP A 137 6.71 7.03 -22.77
N ASP A 138 5.42 6.71 -22.81
CA ASP A 138 4.34 7.64 -22.54
C ASP A 138 3.72 7.47 -21.13
N GLU A 139 4.30 6.61 -20.29
CA GLU A 139 3.85 6.36 -18.93
C GLU A 139 4.77 7.03 -17.90
N GLU A 140 4.18 7.63 -16.88
CA GLU A 140 4.86 7.98 -15.64
C GLU A 140 4.82 6.77 -14.72
N VAL A 141 5.97 6.35 -14.21
CA VAL A 141 6.11 5.12 -13.44
C VAL A 141 6.70 5.44 -12.07
N ILE A 142 5.91 5.19 -11.02
CA ILE A 142 6.42 5.08 -9.66
C ILE A 142 6.83 3.63 -9.43
N THR A 143 8.09 3.40 -9.11
CA THR A 143 8.55 2.10 -8.60
C THR A 143 8.83 2.25 -7.11
N LEU A 144 8.20 1.39 -6.31
CA LEU A 144 8.36 1.38 -4.87
C LEU A 144 8.94 0.03 -4.44
N LYS A 145 10.15 0.07 -3.87
CA LYS A 145 10.84 -1.07 -3.28
C LYS A 145 10.90 -0.90 -1.77
N THR A 146 10.54 -1.95 -1.04
CA THR A 146 10.68 -2.00 0.43
C THR A 146 11.60 -3.14 0.80
N SER A 147 12.60 -2.89 1.63
CA SER A 147 13.47 -3.92 2.18
C SER A 147 13.36 -3.97 3.71
N PHE A 148 13.58 -5.17 4.24
CA PHE A 148 13.49 -5.52 5.65
C PHE A 148 14.72 -6.32 6.03
N LEU A 149 15.60 -5.74 6.86
CA LEU A 149 16.81 -6.38 7.37
C LEU A 149 16.63 -6.69 8.87
N ASN A 150 16.69 -7.95 9.22
CA ASN A 150 16.52 -8.38 10.62
C ASN A 150 17.85 -8.32 11.39
N ARG A 151 17.98 -7.37 12.30
CA ARG A 151 19.10 -7.23 13.25
C ARG A 151 18.81 -7.83 14.62
N SER A 152 17.65 -8.49 14.79
CA SER A 152 17.38 -9.22 16.02
C SER A 152 18.06 -10.59 16.00
N PRO A 153 18.35 -11.19 17.17
CA PRO A 153 18.94 -12.52 17.24
C PRO A 153 17.95 -13.66 16.92
N PHE A 154 16.70 -13.35 16.65
CA PHE A 154 15.63 -14.32 16.43
C PHE A 154 15.00 -14.14 15.04
N PRO A 155 14.42 -15.21 14.47
CA PRO A 155 13.59 -15.08 13.28
C PRO A 155 12.44 -14.08 13.52
N PHE A 156 12.19 -13.20 12.55
CA PHE A 156 11.13 -12.21 12.63
C PHE A 156 10.08 -12.48 11.55
N ARG A 157 8.81 -12.43 11.96
CA ARG A 157 7.67 -12.70 11.07
C ARG A 157 6.81 -11.47 10.92
N PHE A 158 6.40 -11.17 9.71
CA PHE A 158 5.58 -10.00 9.41
C PHE A 158 4.81 -10.19 8.10
N CYS A 159 3.93 -9.25 7.84
CA CYS A 159 3.41 -8.98 6.50
C CYS A 159 3.36 -7.47 6.29
N TYR A 160 3.32 -7.05 5.01
CA TYR A 160 3.27 -5.64 4.68
C TYR A 160 2.46 -5.39 3.40
N GLY A 161 2.11 -4.15 3.19
CA GLY A 161 1.42 -3.68 2.01
C GLY A 161 1.36 -2.16 1.96
N TYR A 162 0.74 -1.65 0.92
CA TYR A 162 0.57 -0.20 0.73
C TYR A 162 -0.88 0.15 0.49
N HIS A 163 -1.26 1.35 0.90
CA HIS A 163 -2.63 1.83 0.84
C HIS A 163 -2.74 3.15 0.05
N PRO A 164 -2.51 3.13 -1.27
CA PRO A 164 -2.64 4.31 -2.12
C PRO A 164 -4.10 4.61 -2.45
N TYR A 165 -4.50 5.87 -2.30
CA TYR A 165 -5.81 6.38 -2.68
C TYR A 165 -5.72 7.16 -3.99
N PHE A 166 -6.37 6.66 -5.03
CA PHE A 166 -6.45 7.32 -6.34
C PHE A 166 -7.75 8.12 -6.45
N ARG A 167 -7.63 9.33 -6.98
CA ARG A 167 -8.83 10.14 -7.25
C ARG A 167 -9.69 9.50 -8.29
N MET A 168 -10.99 9.51 -8.04
CA MET A 168 -12.03 9.21 -9.01
C MET A 168 -12.79 10.48 -9.34
N LYS A 169 -13.10 10.64 -10.62
CA LYS A 169 -14.00 11.68 -11.10
C LYS A 169 -14.96 11.06 -12.11
N SER A 170 -16.24 11.21 -11.87
CA SER A 170 -17.31 10.61 -12.70
C SER A 170 -18.51 11.56 -12.85
N ASP A 171 -18.22 12.82 -13.21
CA ASP A 171 -19.27 13.84 -13.40
C ASP A 171 -20.08 13.59 -14.68
N ARG A 172 -19.41 13.16 -15.75
CA ARG A 172 -20.01 12.91 -17.09
C ARG A 172 -19.92 11.46 -17.50
N PHE A 173 -18.80 10.81 -17.21
CA PHE A 173 -18.52 9.43 -17.58
C PHE A 173 -18.14 8.61 -16.38
N PRO A 174 -18.65 7.36 -16.24
CA PRO A 174 -18.28 6.50 -15.12
C PRO A 174 -16.79 6.12 -15.18
N CYS A 175 -16.16 6.03 -14.02
CA CYS A 175 -14.85 5.41 -13.93
C CYS A 175 -14.95 3.92 -14.21
N VAL A 176 -13.89 3.35 -14.80
CA VAL A 176 -13.82 1.93 -15.17
C VAL A 176 -12.70 1.27 -14.38
N LEU A 177 -13.01 0.14 -13.75
CA LEU A 177 -12.04 -0.69 -13.05
C LEU A 177 -11.87 -2.02 -13.79
N ARG A 178 -10.63 -2.37 -14.15
CA ARG A 178 -10.29 -3.65 -14.80
C ARG A 178 -9.19 -4.34 -14.03
N SER A 179 -9.17 -5.67 -14.04
CA SER A 179 -8.07 -6.41 -13.43
C SER A 179 -7.86 -7.78 -14.10
N ASN A 180 -6.68 -8.37 -13.84
CA ASN A 180 -6.45 -9.80 -14.12
C ASN A 180 -6.63 -10.68 -12.88
N LEU A 181 -7.10 -10.13 -11.77
CA LEU A 181 -7.36 -10.87 -10.54
C LEU A 181 -8.54 -11.81 -10.77
N SER A 182 -8.29 -13.11 -10.70
CA SER A 182 -9.29 -14.15 -11.00
C SER A 182 -9.77 -14.90 -9.76
N LYS A 183 -9.28 -14.53 -8.58
CA LYS A 183 -9.63 -15.18 -7.32
C LYS A 183 -10.04 -14.15 -6.29
N GLN A 184 -11.30 -14.20 -5.86
CA GLN A 184 -11.81 -13.39 -4.76
C GLN A 184 -11.74 -14.20 -3.45
N ILE A 185 -11.36 -13.55 -2.37
CA ILE A 185 -11.38 -14.10 -1.02
C ILE A 185 -12.61 -13.53 -0.31
N PRO A 186 -13.58 -14.37 0.07
CA PRO A 186 -14.75 -13.91 0.79
C PRO A 186 -14.39 -13.32 2.15
N LEU A 187 -15.06 -12.22 2.49
CA LEU A 187 -14.97 -11.57 3.79
C LEU A 187 -16.26 -11.81 4.57
N ARG A 188 -16.15 -11.96 5.87
CA ARG A 188 -17.28 -11.98 6.81
C ARG A 188 -17.90 -10.57 6.92
N GLU A 189 -18.99 -10.42 7.65
CA GLU A 189 -19.63 -9.14 7.90
C GLU A 189 -18.74 -8.11 8.61
N ASP A 190 -17.79 -8.60 9.44
CA ASP A 190 -16.77 -7.79 10.11
C ASP A 190 -15.55 -7.49 9.22
N LEU A 191 -15.62 -7.83 7.94
CA LEU A 191 -14.58 -7.62 6.93
C LEU A 191 -13.28 -8.40 7.18
N ILE A 192 -13.35 -9.46 7.95
CA ILE A 192 -12.24 -10.41 8.17
C ILE A 192 -12.37 -11.57 7.19
N PRO A 193 -11.28 -11.99 6.51
CA PRO A 193 -11.30 -13.21 5.71
C PRO A 193 -11.66 -14.45 6.54
N GLU A 194 -12.43 -15.37 5.98
CA GLU A 194 -12.66 -16.68 6.60
C GLU A 194 -11.39 -17.53 6.50
N TYR A 195 -10.99 -18.14 7.62
CA TYR A 195 -9.88 -19.09 7.65
C TYR A 195 -10.37 -20.51 7.91
N PRO A 196 -9.80 -21.52 7.26
CA PRO A 196 -8.73 -21.46 6.25
C PRO A 196 -9.19 -20.67 5.00
N ILE A 197 -8.25 -19.92 4.40
CA ILE A 197 -8.55 -19.09 3.24
C ILE A 197 -9.20 -19.92 2.14
N ARG A 198 -10.37 -19.49 1.72
CA ARG A 198 -11.07 -20.01 0.56
C ARG A 198 -11.00 -18.96 -0.54
N VAL A 199 -10.81 -19.41 -1.76
CA VAL A 199 -10.89 -18.55 -2.95
C VAL A 199 -12.12 -18.95 -3.76
N ARG A 200 -12.79 -17.95 -4.32
CA ARG A 200 -13.80 -18.14 -5.34
C ARG A 200 -13.21 -17.69 -6.66
N ASP A 201 -13.29 -18.53 -7.66
CA ASP A 201 -12.96 -18.08 -9.01
C ASP A 201 -13.92 -16.96 -9.39
N THR A 202 -13.36 -15.91 -9.93
CA THR A 202 -14.12 -14.78 -10.46
C THR A 202 -13.63 -14.53 -11.88
N ASP A 203 -14.51 -14.13 -12.75
CA ASP A 203 -14.10 -13.63 -14.06
C ASP A 203 -13.22 -12.40 -13.86
N ARG A 204 -12.25 -12.21 -14.77
CA ARG A 204 -11.52 -10.94 -14.84
C ARG A 204 -12.55 -9.84 -14.93
N PHE A 205 -12.65 -9.03 -13.89
CA PHE A 205 -13.74 -8.08 -13.83
C PHE A 205 -13.43 -6.80 -14.58
N THR A 206 -14.45 -6.30 -15.26
CA THR A 206 -14.53 -4.93 -15.75
C THR A 206 -15.79 -4.32 -15.13
N LEU A 207 -15.64 -3.25 -14.39
CA LEU A 207 -16.75 -2.52 -13.78
C LEU A 207 -16.87 -1.17 -14.49
N ASP A 208 -17.94 -0.98 -15.22
CA ASP A 208 -18.35 0.32 -15.75
C ASP A 208 -19.20 1.01 -14.67
N GLY A 209 -18.64 2.04 -14.05
CA GLY A 209 -19.18 2.59 -12.81
C GLY A 209 -18.77 1.73 -11.60
N ILE A 210 -17.95 2.30 -10.74
CA ILE A 210 -17.39 1.58 -9.59
C ILE A 210 -18.39 1.66 -8.43
N PRO A 211 -18.96 0.52 -7.97
CA PRO A 211 -19.84 0.49 -6.80
C PRO A 211 -19.05 0.74 -5.50
N ALA A 212 -19.73 0.76 -4.37
CA ALA A 212 -19.08 0.67 -3.07
C ALA A 212 -18.36 -0.70 -2.97
N LEU A 213 -17.05 -0.67 -2.74
CA LEU A 213 -16.19 -1.85 -2.66
C LEU A 213 -15.47 -1.87 -1.31
N ASP A 214 -15.36 -3.04 -0.72
CA ASP A 214 -14.38 -3.42 0.30
C ASP A 214 -14.11 -4.91 0.08
N SER A 215 -13.29 -5.24 -0.92
CA SER A 215 -13.17 -6.59 -1.47
C SER A 215 -11.72 -7.02 -1.56
N LEU A 216 -11.45 -8.27 -1.17
CA LEU A 216 -10.12 -8.87 -1.17
C LEU A 216 -9.97 -9.87 -2.32
N PHE A 217 -8.86 -9.75 -3.04
CA PHE A 217 -8.53 -10.60 -4.18
C PHE A 217 -7.12 -11.19 -4.03
N PHE A 218 -6.88 -12.27 -4.76
CA PHE A 218 -5.57 -12.91 -4.88
C PHE A 218 -5.15 -13.03 -6.36
N GLY A 219 -3.88 -12.74 -6.63
CA GLY A 219 -3.24 -12.93 -7.93
C GLY A 219 -1.73 -12.79 -7.84
N GLU A 220 -0.97 -13.86 -8.16
CA GLU A 220 0.50 -13.88 -8.01
C GLU A 220 1.21 -12.77 -8.80
N ASN A 221 0.73 -12.47 -10.00
CA ASN A 221 1.21 -11.37 -10.84
C ASN A 221 0.04 -10.43 -11.14
N GLY A 222 -0.61 -10.00 -10.04
CA GLY A 222 -1.82 -9.20 -10.11
C GLY A 222 -1.57 -7.79 -10.64
N TRP A 223 -2.54 -7.30 -11.41
CA TRP A 223 -2.64 -5.88 -11.73
C TRP A 223 -4.10 -5.43 -11.65
N VAL A 224 -4.26 -4.16 -11.32
CA VAL A 224 -5.55 -3.45 -11.32
C VAL A 224 -5.36 -2.14 -12.07
N LEU A 225 -6.27 -1.85 -12.99
CA LEU A 225 -6.29 -0.65 -13.83
C LEU A 225 -7.54 0.16 -13.50
N LEU A 226 -7.35 1.40 -13.08
CA LEU A 226 -8.39 2.41 -12.94
C LEU A 226 -8.34 3.34 -14.17
N GLN A 227 -9.45 3.54 -14.85
CA GLN A 227 -9.62 4.55 -15.90
C GLN A 227 -10.56 5.64 -15.41
N VAL A 228 -10.17 6.89 -15.57
CA VAL A 228 -10.93 8.09 -15.20
C VAL A 228 -11.19 8.92 -16.46
N PRO A 229 -12.28 8.64 -17.19
CA PRO A 229 -12.55 9.25 -18.50
C PRO A 229 -12.74 10.77 -18.44
N ASP A 230 -13.34 11.29 -17.37
CA ASP A 230 -13.59 12.74 -17.24
C ASP A 230 -12.31 13.57 -17.18
N ASP A 231 -11.22 13.02 -16.66
CA ASP A 231 -9.90 13.64 -16.64
C ASP A 231 -8.92 13.00 -17.64
N SER A 232 -9.41 12.05 -18.49
CA SER A 232 -8.70 11.41 -19.58
C SER A 232 -7.38 10.73 -19.16
N TYR A 233 -7.35 10.05 -18.01
CA TYR A 233 -6.18 9.31 -17.56
C TYR A 233 -6.52 7.89 -17.09
N GLN A 234 -5.49 7.06 -17.03
CA GLN A 234 -5.56 5.74 -16.41
C GLN A 234 -4.36 5.49 -15.50
N VAL A 235 -4.62 4.76 -14.41
CA VAL A 235 -3.60 4.30 -13.45
C VAL A 235 -3.64 2.79 -13.36
N ARG A 236 -2.48 2.15 -13.49
CA ARG A 236 -2.33 0.71 -13.28
C ARG A 236 -1.39 0.43 -12.12
N ILE A 237 -1.85 -0.33 -11.14
CA ILE A 237 -0.96 -0.95 -10.16
C ILE A 237 -0.64 -2.35 -10.62
N ARG A 238 0.65 -2.72 -10.59
CA ARG A 238 1.10 -4.09 -10.81
C ARG A 238 2.09 -4.51 -9.74
N SER A 239 1.90 -5.70 -9.20
CA SER A 239 2.79 -6.29 -8.21
C SER A 239 3.87 -7.18 -8.82
N ASN A 240 4.87 -7.54 -8.01
CA ASN A 240 5.89 -8.55 -8.34
C ASN A 240 6.66 -8.27 -9.64
N VAL A 241 7.05 -7.00 -9.83
CA VAL A 241 7.65 -6.51 -11.08
C VAL A 241 9.13 -6.86 -11.26
N SER A 242 9.78 -7.41 -10.24
CA SER A 242 11.18 -7.84 -10.28
C SER A 242 11.28 -9.32 -9.94
N SER A 243 12.18 -10.03 -10.63
CA SER A 243 12.55 -11.42 -10.29
C SER A 243 13.36 -11.52 -8.98
N GLU A 244 13.91 -10.41 -8.52
CA GLU A 244 14.69 -10.29 -7.28
C GLU A 244 13.81 -10.08 -6.04
N ASN A 245 12.48 -10.07 -6.21
CA ASN A 245 11.56 -9.91 -5.07
C ASN A 245 11.49 -11.19 -4.26
N ASP A 246 11.96 -11.13 -3.02
CA ASP A 246 11.82 -12.22 -2.04
C ASP A 246 10.43 -12.27 -1.45
N ILE A 247 9.75 -11.12 -1.40
CA ILE A 247 8.41 -10.97 -0.83
C ILE A 247 7.42 -10.59 -1.92
N ARG A 248 6.43 -11.44 -2.13
CA ARG A 248 5.40 -11.22 -3.14
C ARG A 248 4.21 -10.48 -2.57
N LEU A 249 3.74 -9.46 -3.29
CA LEU A 249 2.51 -8.74 -3.01
C LEU A 249 1.39 -9.33 -3.88
N SER A 250 0.82 -10.43 -3.43
CA SER A 250 -0.13 -11.22 -4.22
C SER A 250 -1.60 -11.03 -3.80
N TYR A 251 -1.84 -10.25 -2.75
CA TYR A 251 -3.19 -9.90 -2.28
C TYR A 251 -3.49 -8.46 -2.62
N PHE A 252 -4.73 -8.19 -3.01
CA PHE A 252 -5.20 -6.85 -3.35
C PHE A 252 -6.51 -6.58 -2.61
N GLN A 253 -6.49 -5.62 -1.69
CA GLN A 253 -7.73 -5.03 -1.18
C GLN A 253 -8.12 -3.90 -2.13
N ILE A 254 -9.39 -3.86 -2.51
CA ILE A 254 -9.94 -2.76 -3.30
C ILE A 254 -11.06 -2.14 -2.45
N TYR A 255 -10.87 -0.88 -2.09
CA TYR A 255 -11.77 -0.15 -1.22
C TYR A 255 -12.16 1.19 -1.85
N THR A 256 -13.44 1.51 -1.80
CA THR A 256 -13.94 2.86 -2.14
C THR A 256 -14.41 3.55 -0.88
N ASP A 257 -14.11 4.83 -0.75
CA ASP A 257 -14.66 5.64 0.33
C ASP A 257 -16.18 5.86 0.18
N LEU A 258 -16.80 6.37 1.23
CA LEU A 258 -18.26 6.60 1.25
C LEU A 258 -18.70 7.62 0.20
N ASP A 259 -17.88 8.63 -0.06
CA ASP A 259 -18.15 9.70 -1.01
C ASP A 259 -17.83 9.29 -2.45
N ARG A 260 -17.15 8.14 -2.62
CA ARG A 260 -16.67 7.63 -3.91
C ARG A 260 -15.84 8.64 -4.73
N ASN A 261 -15.14 9.53 -4.03
CA ASN A 261 -14.20 10.47 -4.62
C ASN A 261 -12.81 9.87 -4.82
N SER A 262 -12.54 8.75 -4.12
CA SER A 262 -11.31 8.00 -4.23
C SER A 262 -11.51 6.49 -4.14
N ILE A 263 -10.53 5.77 -4.66
CA ILE A 263 -10.42 4.31 -4.56
C ILE A 263 -9.03 3.95 -4.05
N ALA A 264 -8.98 3.10 -3.04
CA ALA A 264 -7.74 2.46 -2.63
C ALA A 264 -7.57 1.13 -3.39
N ILE A 265 -6.36 0.91 -3.89
CA ILE A 265 -5.96 -0.35 -4.53
C ILE A 265 -4.69 -0.81 -3.84
N GLU A 266 -4.82 -1.73 -2.90
CA GLU A 266 -3.81 -2.04 -1.89
C GLU A 266 -3.07 -3.35 -2.23
N PRO A 267 -1.83 -3.29 -2.76
CA PRO A 267 -1.00 -4.48 -2.89
C PRO A 267 -0.46 -4.90 -1.52
N MET A 268 -0.67 -6.18 -1.15
CA MET A 268 -0.32 -6.73 0.16
C MET A 268 0.38 -8.08 0.04
N SER A 269 1.27 -8.40 0.99
CA SER A 269 1.97 -9.69 1.05
C SER A 269 1.15 -10.81 1.71
N ALA A 270 0.12 -10.44 2.47
CA ALA A 270 -0.80 -11.37 3.13
C ALA A 270 -2.21 -10.77 3.17
N PRO A 271 -3.25 -11.57 3.41
CA PRO A 271 -4.59 -11.06 3.68
C PRO A 271 -4.69 -10.50 5.10
N GLY A 272 -5.79 -9.80 5.42
CA GLY A 272 -6.10 -9.39 6.78
C GLY A 272 -6.16 -10.58 7.75
N ASN A 273 -5.86 -10.34 9.02
CA ASN A 273 -5.87 -11.34 10.09
C ASN A 273 -4.90 -12.52 9.89
N ALA A 274 -3.79 -12.27 9.21
CA ALA A 274 -2.79 -13.29 8.88
C ALA A 274 -2.08 -13.85 10.11
N PHE A 275 -1.75 -13.03 11.11
CA PHE A 275 -1.00 -13.44 12.30
C PHE A 275 -1.73 -14.46 13.18
N PRO A 276 -2.99 -14.27 13.59
CA PRO A 276 -3.71 -15.25 14.38
C PRO A 276 -3.87 -16.60 13.68
N ASN A 277 -3.78 -16.62 12.36
CA ASN A 277 -3.98 -17.80 11.53
C ASN A 277 -2.68 -18.38 10.96
N ASP A 278 -1.54 -17.78 11.30
CA ASP A 278 -0.22 -18.18 10.79
C ASP A 278 -0.17 -18.35 9.25
N PHE A 279 -0.76 -17.40 8.55
CA PHE A 279 -1.00 -17.52 7.11
C PHE A 279 -0.27 -16.45 6.29
N SER A 280 0.51 -16.89 5.28
CA SER A 280 1.25 -16.03 4.34
C SER A 280 2.19 -15.02 5.00
N LEU A 281 2.65 -15.27 6.22
CA LEU A 281 3.62 -14.41 6.88
C LEU A 281 5.01 -14.60 6.26
N THR A 282 5.70 -13.48 6.00
CA THR A 282 7.11 -13.50 5.63
C THR A 282 7.95 -13.74 6.86
N THR A 283 8.92 -14.64 6.78
CA THR A 283 9.93 -14.87 7.81
C THR A 283 11.29 -14.38 7.31
N ILE A 284 11.99 -13.58 8.13
CA ILE A 284 13.39 -13.18 7.91
C ILE A 284 14.24 -13.68 9.08
N LEU A 285 15.32 -14.39 8.74
CA LEU A 285 16.27 -14.91 9.73
C LEU A 285 17.18 -13.77 10.26
N PRO A 286 17.88 -13.97 11.38
CA PRO A 286 18.90 -13.02 11.83
C PRO A 286 19.89 -12.70 10.69
N GLU A 287 20.19 -11.41 10.52
CA GLU A 287 21.06 -10.84 9.47
C GLU A 287 20.58 -11.06 8.02
N GLU A 288 19.41 -11.63 7.83
CA GLU A 288 18.79 -11.76 6.49
C GLU A 288 18.08 -10.45 6.10
N GLU A 289 18.21 -10.09 4.83
CA GLU A 289 17.44 -9.02 4.19
C GLU A 289 16.51 -9.62 3.12
N LYS A 290 15.26 -9.20 3.12
CA LYS A 290 14.27 -9.51 2.07
C LYS A 290 13.62 -8.25 1.56
N SER A 291 13.21 -8.26 0.30
CA SER A 291 12.57 -7.10 -0.33
C SER A 291 11.38 -7.48 -1.18
N GLY A 292 10.47 -6.53 -1.36
CA GLY A 292 9.40 -6.60 -2.32
C GLY A 292 9.24 -5.30 -3.08
N CYS A 293 8.60 -5.37 -4.24
CA CYS A 293 8.47 -4.24 -5.14
C CYS A 293 7.14 -4.27 -5.89
N PHE A 294 6.55 -3.10 -6.11
CA PHE A 294 5.43 -2.92 -7.03
C PHE A 294 5.59 -1.62 -7.82
N GLN A 295 4.76 -1.46 -8.84
CA GLN A 295 4.75 -0.26 -9.67
C GLN A 295 3.35 0.33 -9.81
N ILE A 296 3.32 1.65 -9.90
CA ILE A 296 2.14 2.42 -10.30
C ILE A 296 2.50 3.12 -11.62
N LEU A 297 1.73 2.85 -12.66
CA LEU A 297 1.91 3.37 -14.02
C LEU A 297 0.75 4.30 -14.33
N LEU A 298 1.03 5.48 -14.84
CA LEU A 298 0.07 6.52 -15.20
C LEU A 298 0.26 6.93 -16.65
N SER A 299 -0.82 6.97 -17.39
CA SER A 299 -0.83 7.49 -18.77
C SER A 299 -2.13 8.22 -19.10
N ALA A 300 -2.12 8.98 -20.19
CA ALA A 300 -3.35 9.47 -20.80
C ALA A 300 -4.19 8.32 -21.37
N LEU A 301 -5.51 8.53 -21.44
CA LEU A 301 -6.46 7.66 -22.16
C LEU A 301 -6.47 7.99 -23.63
#